data_95f38a08371dd1a418f6f2945f3ed208
#
_entry.id   95f38a08371dd1a418f6f2945f3ed208
#
_cell.length_a   1.000
_cell.length_b   1.000
_cell.length_c   1.000
_cell.angle_alpha   90.00
_cell.angle_beta   90.00
_cell.angle_gamma   90.00
#
_symmetry.space_group_name_H-M   'P 1'
#
loop_
_entity.id
_entity.type
_entity.pdbx_description
1 polymer ?
#
loop_
_entity_poly.entity_id
_entity_poly.type
_entity_poly.pdbx_seq_one_letter_code
_entity_poly.pdbx_strand_id
1 'polypeptide(L)'
;MYKLITSCSANEVWVDHGALYLRDYKRNSAVFLHSLDKQSEQVLPFLHSELSWWIYLRQGLWFVHYDENSEYATTVNVFSIDGELKQTIANVNDSFYTALAGRWLYLINERQLRYDLSTHECQDLGEFPLKGVFFHEGSYRDLHFFTCERQSQLVAMRDKDGQGLVEVYRLDFAESDRCKPSYSRSVEPGQVYFINFYDSDLWVSTYERVYRIDIATGQKLGTLEDEFLPKMSHHGEIGYAIYAGFYTVMDFENRRLLSCRLLDKFTHEGKEYSAEYTGLLLHEGIFYVSVRVSGIFFLAAFDVQTEKFIWHDLWGGWDIKSVHIVGDRMIAHSHDEVRIYQRVGRLTRLAKKLRGVLLHLISPFTLGR
;
A
#
# COMPACT_ATOMS: atom_id res chain seq x y z
N MET A 1 -20.04 9.69 0.44
CA MET A 1 -20.35 9.19 1.80
C MET A 1 -20.51 7.70 1.73
N TYR A 2 -20.08 7.00 2.74
CA TYR A 2 -20.11 5.55 2.78
C TYR A 2 -21.04 5.06 3.88
N LYS A 3 -21.63 3.90 3.68
CA LYS A 3 -22.46 3.20 4.67
C LYS A 3 -21.82 1.83 4.92
N LEU A 4 -21.57 1.51 6.18
CA LEU A 4 -21.11 0.17 6.58
C LEU A 4 -22.16 -0.88 6.15
N ILE A 5 -21.70 -1.93 5.46
CA ILE A 5 -22.53 -3.06 5.05
C ILE A 5 -22.31 -4.24 5.98
N THR A 6 -21.06 -4.59 6.20
CA THR A 6 -20.67 -5.73 7.02
C THR A 6 -19.28 -5.52 7.61
N SER A 7 -19.01 -6.25 8.68
CA SER A 7 -17.66 -6.44 9.22
C SER A 7 -17.40 -7.93 9.43
N CYS A 8 -16.14 -8.32 9.30
CA CYS A 8 -15.68 -9.69 9.54
C CYS A 8 -14.29 -9.67 10.17
N SER A 9 -13.91 -10.81 10.78
CA SER A 9 -12.55 -10.99 11.30
C SER A 9 -11.61 -11.36 10.17
N ALA A 10 -10.47 -10.68 10.08
CA ALA A 10 -9.34 -11.09 9.24
C ALA A 10 -8.07 -10.39 9.70
N ASN A 11 -6.94 -11.07 9.56
CA ASN A 11 -5.62 -10.55 9.90
C ASN A 11 -4.83 -10.07 8.67
N GLU A 12 -5.12 -10.64 7.50
CA GLU A 12 -4.55 -10.25 6.22
C GLU A 12 -5.64 -10.10 5.17
N VAL A 13 -5.44 -9.16 4.27
CA VAL A 13 -6.40 -8.79 3.23
C VAL A 13 -5.68 -8.61 1.90
N TRP A 14 -6.20 -9.27 0.87
CA TRP A 14 -5.75 -9.05 -0.50
C TRP A 14 -6.94 -8.68 -1.38
N VAL A 15 -6.71 -7.78 -2.29
CA VAL A 15 -7.66 -7.40 -3.34
C VAL A 15 -6.98 -7.58 -4.68
N ASP A 16 -7.53 -8.42 -5.52
CA ASP A 16 -7.03 -8.65 -6.87
C ASP A 16 -8.18 -8.88 -7.84
N HIS A 17 -8.12 -8.24 -9.02
CA HIS A 17 -9.16 -8.33 -10.06
C HIS A 17 -10.60 -8.14 -9.56
N GLY A 18 -10.79 -7.30 -8.55
CA GLY A 18 -12.11 -7.02 -7.97
C GLY A 18 -12.62 -8.07 -6.98
N ALA A 19 -11.82 -9.09 -6.69
CA ALA A 19 -12.10 -10.08 -5.65
C ALA A 19 -11.43 -9.69 -4.32
N LEU A 20 -12.08 -10.04 -3.21
CA LEU A 20 -11.59 -9.82 -1.86
C LEU A 20 -11.22 -11.16 -1.22
N TYR A 21 -9.99 -11.27 -0.75
CA TYR A 21 -9.47 -12.44 -0.06
C TYR A 21 -9.08 -12.06 1.36
N LEU A 22 -9.48 -12.90 2.31
CA LEU A 22 -9.29 -12.68 3.73
C LEU A 22 -8.58 -13.88 4.35
N ARG A 23 -7.58 -13.65 5.19
CA ARG A 23 -6.95 -14.67 6.03
C ARG A 23 -7.25 -14.39 7.49
N ASP A 24 -7.75 -15.38 8.19
CA ASP A 24 -8.06 -15.28 9.61
C ASP A 24 -7.26 -16.31 10.41
N TYR A 25 -6.32 -15.84 11.22
CA TYR A 25 -5.48 -16.70 12.05
C TYR A 25 -6.27 -17.45 13.12
N LYS A 26 -7.41 -16.91 13.56
CA LYS A 26 -8.31 -17.59 14.51
C LYS A 26 -9.08 -18.75 13.87
N ARG A 27 -9.15 -18.79 12.54
CA ARG A 27 -9.81 -19.84 11.73
C ARG A 27 -8.77 -20.74 11.04
N ASN A 28 -7.75 -21.19 11.80
CA ASN A 28 -6.66 -22.04 11.33
C ASN A 28 -5.87 -21.45 10.15
N SER A 29 -5.68 -20.13 10.17
CA SER A 29 -5.00 -19.39 9.09
C SER A 29 -5.58 -19.64 7.69
N ALA A 30 -6.83 -20.04 7.60
CA ALA A 30 -7.50 -20.29 6.32
C ALA A 30 -7.68 -19.00 5.54
N VAL A 31 -7.54 -19.10 4.22
CA VAL A 31 -7.84 -17.99 3.30
C VAL A 31 -9.24 -18.20 2.71
N PHE A 32 -10.01 -17.14 2.68
CA PHE A 32 -11.38 -17.12 2.21
C PHE A 32 -11.51 -16.14 1.05
N LEU A 33 -12.17 -16.58 -0.04
CA LEU A 33 -12.74 -15.68 -1.03
C LEU A 33 -14.05 -15.12 -0.46
N HIS A 34 -14.08 -13.81 -0.21
CA HIS A 34 -15.27 -13.12 0.28
C HIS A 34 -16.04 -12.49 -0.89
N SER A 35 -17.27 -12.93 -1.08
CA SER A 35 -18.16 -12.34 -2.07
C SER A 35 -18.71 -11.01 -1.58
N LEU A 36 -18.32 -9.92 -2.23
CA LEU A 36 -18.79 -8.57 -1.90
C LEU A 36 -20.30 -8.40 -2.05
N ASP A 37 -20.93 -9.13 -2.99
CA ASP A 37 -22.36 -9.00 -3.28
C ASP A 37 -23.22 -9.91 -2.40
N LYS A 38 -22.78 -11.14 -2.19
CA LYS A 38 -23.56 -12.17 -1.48
C LYS A 38 -23.28 -12.22 0.01
N GLN A 39 -22.23 -11.53 0.48
CA GLN A 39 -21.73 -11.60 1.87
C GLN A 39 -21.47 -13.06 2.31
N SER A 40 -21.01 -13.89 1.37
CA SER A 40 -20.67 -15.29 1.58
C SER A 40 -19.17 -15.47 1.46
N GLU A 41 -18.67 -16.49 2.15
CA GLU A 41 -17.24 -16.83 2.14
C GLU A 41 -17.07 -18.23 1.56
N GLN A 42 -16.03 -18.41 0.75
CA GLN A 42 -15.60 -19.68 0.24
C GLN A 42 -14.15 -19.92 0.67
N VAL A 43 -13.91 -21.01 1.38
CA VAL A 43 -12.54 -21.42 1.77
C VAL A 43 -11.75 -21.78 0.52
N LEU A 44 -10.49 -21.32 0.45
CA LEU A 44 -9.53 -21.74 -0.54
C LEU A 44 -8.64 -22.86 0.05
N PRO A 45 -8.95 -24.14 -0.22
CA PRO A 45 -8.35 -25.27 0.50
C PRO A 45 -6.85 -25.44 0.22
N PHE A 46 -6.34 -24.89 -0.89
CA PHE A 46 -4.93 -24.96 -1.25
C PHE A 46 -4.06 -23.90 -0.52
N LEU A 47 -4.69 -22.95 0.17
CA LEU A 47 -4.02 -21.90 0.95
C LEU A 47 -4.13 -22.12 2.47
N HIS A 48 -4.57 -23.32 2.87
CA HIS A 48 -4.51 -23.66 4.28
C HIS A 48 -3.09 -24.12 4.60
N SER A 49 -2.46 -23.59 5.57
CA SER A 49 -1.45 -24.36 6.28
C SER A 49 -0.97 -23.67 7.55
N GLU A 50 -0.82 -24.50 8.54
CA GLU A 50 -0.03 -24.24 9.73
C GLU A 50 1.45 -24.02 9.37
N LEU A 51 1.84 -24.27 8.11
CA LEU A 51 3.20 -24.26 7.58
C LEU A 51 3.49 -23.09 6.62
N SER A 52 2.49 -22.28 6.21
CA SER A 52 2.75 -21.14 5.32
C SER A 52 3.14 -19.91 6.14
N TRP A 53 4.39 -19.54 6.10
CA TRP A 53 4.89 -18.33 6.76
C TRP A 53 4.47 -17.08 6.04
N TRP A 54 4.34 -17.15 4.71
CA TRP A 54 4.11 -15.99 3.90
C TRP A 54 3.28 -16.33 2.66
N ILE A 55 2.27 -15.51 2.39
CA ILE A 55 1.37 -15.62 1.25
C ILE A 55 1.34 -14.27 0.53
N TYR A 56 1.50 -14.29 -0.77
CA TYR A 56 1.45 -13.11 -1.61
C TYR A 56 0.55 -13.35 -2.82
N LEU A 57 -0.37 -12.41 -3.09
CA LEU A 57 -1.24 -12.44 -4.26
C LEU A 57 -0.81 -11.35 -5.24
N ARG A 58 -0.52 -11.74 -6.46
CA ARG A 58 -0.17 -10.79 -7.52
C ARG A 58 -0.61 -11.30 -8.89
N GLN A 59 -1.32 -10.46 -9.66
CA GLN A 59 -1.73 -10.76 -11.03
C GLN A 59 -2.49 -12.10 -11.18
N GLY A 60 -3.38 -12.41 -10.25
CA GLY A 60 -4.14 -13.66 -10.26
C GLY A 60 -3.34 -14.92 -9.87
N LEU A 61 -2.14 -14.75 -9.32
CA LEU A 61 -1.29 -15.85 -8.87
C LEU A 61 -1.02 -15.73 -7.37
N TRP A 62 -1.12 -16.86 -6.68
CA TRP A 62 -0.75 -17.01 -5.28
C TRP A 62 0.67 -17.54 -5.19
N PHE A 63 1.51 -16.83 -4.50
CA PHE A 63 2.86 -17.24 -4.11
C PHE A 63 2.80 -17.63 -2.64
N VAL A 64 2.96 -18.91 -2.36
CA VAL A 64 2.83 -19.47 -1.01
C VAL A 64 4.18 -20.07 -0.60
N HIS A 65 4.73 -19.51 0.45
CA HIS A 65 6.02 -19.92 1.00
C HIS A 65 5.80 -21.00 2.06
N TYR A 66 6.42 -22.14 1.89
CA TYR A 66 6.40 -23.26 2.82
C TYR A 66 7.77 -23.48 3.46
N ASP A 67 7.79 -23.60 4.77
CA ASP A 67 8.93 -24.10 5.52
C ASP A 67 8.74 -25.61 5.75
N GLU A 68 9.40 -26.42 4.95
CA GLU A 68 9.25 -27.88 5.05
C GLU A 68 10.10 -28.52 6.15
N ASN A 69 11.12 -27.84 6.64
CA ASN A 69 11.95 -28.30 7.76
C ASN A 69 12.82 -27.14 8.27
N SER A 70 12.95 -27.02 9.54
CA SER A 70 13.67 -26.00 10.32
C SER A 70 15.16 -25.73 10.00
N GLU A 71 15.66 -26.14 8.84
CA GLU A 71 17.05 -25.96 8.41
C GLU A 71 17.16 -25.15 7.09
N TYR A 72 16.33 -24.11 6.89
CA TYR A 72 16.51 -23.07 5.86
C TYR A 72 16.27 -23.48 4.39
N ALA A 73 15.77 -24.67 4.10
CA ALA A 73 15.35 -25.00 2.75
C ALA A 73 13.86 -24.74 2.58
N THR A 74 13.53 -23.60 1.99
CA THR A 74 12.17 -23.15 1.80
C THR A 74 11.75 -23.27 0.34
N THR A 75 10.50 -23.59 0.10
CA THR A 75 9.92 -23.64 -1.24
C THR A 75 8.81 -22.60 -1.40
N VAL A 76 8.71 -22.02 -2.58
CA VAL A 76 7.57 -21.19 -2.96
C VAL A 76 6.75 -21.94 -4.00
N ASN A 77 5.52 -22.28 -3.65
CA ASN A 77 4.56 -22.81 -4.58
C ASN A 77 3.74 -21.68 -5.20
N VAL A 78 3.62 -21.70 -6.52
CA VAL A 78 2.83 -20.73 -7.27
C VAL A 78 1.56 -21.41 -7.75
N PHE A 79 0.42 -20.90 -7.29
CA PHE A 79 -0.90 -21.41 -7.68
C PHE A 79 -1.63 -20.35 -8.52
N SER A 80 -2.49 -20.82 -9.44
CA SER A 80 -3.49 -19.94 -10.04
C SER A 80 -4.51 -19.49 -8.99
N ILE A 81 -5.34 -18.52 -9.37
CA ILE A 81 -6.41 -18.03 -8.50
C ILE A 81 -7.40 -19.16 -8.10
N ASP A 82 -7.55 -20.17 -8.96
CA ASP A 82 -8.43 -21.31 -8.74
C ASP A 82 -7.75 -22.48 -8.01
N GLY A 83 -6.48 -22.35 -7.65
CA GLY A 83 -5.72 -23.34 -6.87
C GLY A 83 -4.99 -24.39 -7.68
N GLU A 84 -4.83 -24.21 -8.98
CA GLU A 84 -3.97 -25.09 -9.79
C GLU A 84 -2.50 -24.74 -9.54
N LEU A 85 -1.69 -25.73 -9.14
CA LEU A 85 -0.25 -25.55 -8.98
C LEU A 85 0.40 -25.32 -10.34
N LYS A 86 1.01 -24.16 -10.52
CA LYS A 86 1.70 -23.77 -11.76
C LYS A 86 3.20 -24.07 -11.70
N GLN A 87 3.82 -23.82 -10.56
CA GLN A 87 5.27 -23.97 -10.39
C GLN A 87 5.62 -24.20 -8.92
N THR A 88 6.69 -24.94 -8.68
CA THR A 88 7.38 -25.00 -7.39
C THR A 88 8.79 -24.46 -7.56
N ILE A 89 9.14 -23.45 -6.77
CA ILE A 89 10.44 -22.79 -6.78
C ILE A 89 11.14 -23.21 -5.50
N ALA A 90 12.23 -23.99 -5.63
CA ALA A 90 13.00 -24.50 -4.50
C ALA A 90 14.13 -23.54 -4.08
N ASN A 91 14.61 -23.68 -2.85
CA ASN A 91 15.74 -22.92 -2.29
C ASN A 91 15.54 -21.39 -2.30
N VAL A 92 14.35 -20.96 -1.95
CA VAL A 92 14.03 -19.54 -1.76
C VAL A 92 14.16 -19.23 -0.28
N ASN A 93 15.09 -18.35 0.12
CA ASN A 93 15.25 -17.94 1.51
C ASN A 93 14.05 -17.13 2.02
N ASP A 94 13.90 -17.03 3.34
CA ASP A 94 12.68 -16.66 4.08
C ASP A 94 11.89 -15.44 3.68
N SER A 95 12.46 -14.42 3.12
CA SER A 95 11.69 -13.26 2.66
C SER A 95 12.30 -12.68 1.40
N PHE A 96 11.45 -12.16 0.53
CA PHE A 96 11.88 -11.52 -0.67
C PHE A 96 11.05 -10.26 -0.95
N TYR A 97 11.69 -9.32 -1.60
CA TYR A 97 11.04 -8.18 -2.18
C TYR A 97 10.49 -8.54 -3.55
N THR A 98 9.28 -8.10 -3.87
CA THR A 98 8.66 -8.35 -5.17
C THR A 98 8.66 -7.10 -6.03
N ALA A 99 9.05 -7.23 -7.29
CA ALA A 99 9.02 -6.17 -8.28
C ALA A 99 8.39 -6.66 -9.57
N LEU A 100 7.50 -5.87 -10.15
CA LEU A 100 6.84 -6.19 -11.42
C LEU A 100 7.43 -5.32 -12.54
N ALA A 101 7.84 -5.96 -13.65
CA ALA A 101 8.29 -5.29 -14.85
C ALA A 101 7.70 -5.98 -16.10
N GLY A 102 6.66 -5.41 -16.66
CA GLY A 102 5.90 -6.01 -17.75
C GLY A 102 5.31 -7.37 -17.35
N ARG A 103 5.67 -8.44 -18.07
CA ARG A 103 5.23 -9.81 -17.75
C ARG A 103 6.07 -10.51 -16.68
N TRP A 104 7.13 -9.88 -16.18
CA TRP A 104 8.08 -10.49 -15.27
C TRP A 104 7.81 -10.07 -13.84
N LEU A 105 7.62 -11.04 -12.94
CA LEU A 105 7.68 -10.83 -11.51
C LEU A 105 9.06 -11.22 -11.00
N TYR A 106 9.76 -10.29 -10.41
CA TYR A 106 11.05 -10.50 -9.76
C TYR A 106 10.85 -10.80 -8.29
N LEU A 107 11.53 -11.83 -7.81
CA LEU A 107 11.62 -12.18 -6.40
C LEU A 107 13.08 -11.93 -6.00
N ILE A 108 13.30 -10.93 -5.15
CA ILE A 108 14.63 -10.39 -4.85
C ILE A 108 14.93 -10.59 -3.37
N ASN A 109 15.94 -11.39 -3.08
CA ASN A 109 16.58 -11.50 -1.79
C ASN A 109 18.11 -11.61 -2.00
N GLU A 110 18.82 -12.53 -1.37
CA GLU A 110 20.23 -12.83 -1.71
C GLU A 110 20.40 -13.34 -3.15
N ARG A 111 19.35 -13.94 -3.71
CA ARG A 111 19.26 -14.33 -5.12
C ARG A 111 18.18 -13.53 -5.81
N GLN A 112 18.33 -13.32 -7.08
CA GLN A 112 17.32 -12.72 -7.93
C GLN A 112 16.68 -13.80 -8.79
N LEU A 113 15.41 -14.04 -8.55
CA LEU A 113 14.59 -14.92 -9.36
C LEU A 113 13.66 -14.10 -10.25
N ARG A 114 13.42 -14.57 -11.47
CA ARG A 114 12.50 -13.96 -12.41
C ARG A 114 11.43 -14.96 -12.82
N TYR A 115 10.20 -14.67 -12.51
CA TYR A 115 9.04 -15.50 -12.84
C TYR A 115 8.27 -14.88 -14.00
N ASP A 116 8.03 -15.67 -15.07
CA ASP A 116 7.24 -15.26 -16.21
C ASP A 116 5.75 -15.48 -15.93
N LEU A 117 4.96 -14.42 -15.83
CA LEU A 117 3.52 -14.48 -15.57
C LEU A 117 2.72 -15.13 -16.71
N SER A 118 3.29 -15.24 -17.92
CA SER A 118 2.61 -15.81 -19.09
C SER A 118 2.92 -17.29 -19.32
N THR A 119 4.19 -17.70 -19.14
CA THR A 119 4.62 -19.10 -19.34
C THR A 119 4.67 -19.89 -18.03
N HIS A 120 4.64 -19.21 -16.90
CA HIS A 120 4.81 -19.78 -15.55
C HIS A 120 6.20 -20.40 -15.31
N GLU A 121 7.21 -19.97 -16.05
CA GLU A 121 8.58 -20.42 -15.85
C GLU A 121 9.34 -19.49 -14.92
N CYS A 122 10.14 -20.09 -14.02
CA CYS A 122 11.03 -19.36 -13.14
C CYS A 122 12.49 -19.50 -13.61
N GLN A 123 13.17 -18.38 -13.70
CA GLN A 123 14.61 -18.31 -14.02
C GLN A 123 15.38 -17.79 -12.81
N ASP A 124 16.44 -18.47 -12.46
CA ASP A 124 17.39 -18.00 -11.47
C ASP A 124 18.42 -17.09 -12.18
N LEU A 125 18.46 -15.85 -11.77
CA LEU A 125 19.39 -14.85 -12.32
C LEU A 125 20.70 -14.75 -11.51
N GLY A 126 20.86 -15.58 -10.48
CA GLY A 126 22.03 -15.60 -9.62
C GLY A 126 21.96 -14.68 -8.41
N GLU A 127 23.11 -14.46 -7.78
CA GLU A 127 23.18 -13.62 -6.59
C GLU A 127 22.87 -12.16 -6.89
N PHE A 128 22.07 -11.56 -6.02
CA PHE A 128 21.84 -10.12 -6.08
C PHE A 128 23.02 -9.39 -5.42
N PRO A 129 23.51 -8.25 -5.96
CA PRO A 129 24.77 -7.63 -5.52
C PRO A 129 24.72 -7.03 -4.11
N LEU A 130 23.57 -7.00 -3.50
CA LEU A 130 23.35 -6.42 -2.18
C LEU A 130 23.39 -7.52 -1.09
N LYS A 131 24.47 -8.32 -1.07
CA LYS A 131 24.67 -9.35 -0.05
C LYS A 131 24.65 -8.79 1.37
N GLY A 132 24.00 -9.52 2.26
CA GLY A 132 24.12 -9.34 3.71
C GLY A 132 23.12 -8.37 4.32
N VAL A 133 22.16 -7.83 3.57
CA VAL A 133 21.23 -6.82 4.08
C VAL A 133 19.86 -7.38 4.45
N PHE A 134 19.51 -8.57 3.96
CA PHE A 134 18.15 -9.10 4.13
C PHE A 134 17.91 -9.86 5.44
N PHE A 135 18.93 -10.40 6.13
CA PHE A 135 18.69 -11.49 7.08
C PHE A 135 19.54 -11.53 8.35
N HIS A 136 19.92 -10.43 8.99
CA HIS A 136 20.36 -10.52 10.38
C HIS A 136 19.54 -9.62 11.30
N GLU A 137 19.06 -10.26 12.37
CA GLU A 137 18.37 -9.63 13.49
C GLU A 137 18.92 -8.23 13.80
N GLY A 138 18.15 -7.22 13.51
CA GLY A 138 18.38 -5.85 13.94
C GLY A 138 18.81 -4.83 12.89
N SER A 139 19.11 -5.17 11.65
CA SER A 139 19.59 -4.20 10.66
C SER A 139 18.69 -4.00 9.44
N TYR A 140 17.38 -4.04 9.59
CA TYR A 140 16.46 -3.52 8.60
C TYR A 140 16.61 -2.01 8.33
N ARG A 141 17.58 -1.37 8.94
CA ARG A 141 17.72 0.10 8.92
C ARG A 141 18.41 0.64 7.68
N ASP A 142 19.16 -0.19 6.95
CA ASP A 142 20.15 0.34 6.01
C ASP A 142 19.81 0.11 4.53
N LEU A 143 18.73 -0.64 4.22
CA LEU A 143 18.33 -0.86 2.83
C LEU A 143 16.83 -0.84 2.64
N HIS A 144 16.37 0.03 1.77
CA HIS A 144 14.98 0.13 1.36
C HIS A 144 14.89 -0.02 -0.16
N PHE A 145 13.90 -0.79 -0.62
CA PHE A 145 13.60 -0.94 -2.04
C PHE A 145 12.33 -0.18 -2.41
N PHE A 146 12.39 0.43 -3.58
CA PHE A 146 11.25 1.08 -4.21
C PHE A 146 11.20 0.66 -5.67
N THR A 147 10.02 0.34 -6.19
CA THR A 147 9.87 0.01 -7.60
C THR A 147 9.21 1.13 -8.36
N CYS A 148 9.77 1.44 -9.52
CA CYS A 148 9.10 2.17 -10.57
C CYS A 148 8.68 1.17 -11.65
N GLU A 149 7.53 0.52 -11.47
CA GLU A 149 7.02 -0.50 -12.41
C GLU A 149 6.85 0.08 -13.82
N ARG A 150 6.46 1.34 -13.93
CA ARG A 150 6.27 2.04 -15.20
C ARG A 150 7.55 2.10 -16.06
N GLN A 151 8.72 2.15 -15.42
CA GLN A 151 10.01 2.24 -16.08
C GLN A 151 10.86 0.97 -15.91
N SER A 152 10.28 -0.10 -15.37
CA SER A 152 10.99 -1.36 -15.09
C SER A 152 12.28 -1.15 -14.29
N GLN A 153 12.21 -0.32 -13.25
CA GLN A 153 13.35 0.02 -12.43
C GLN A 153 13.10 -0.31 -10.96
N LEU A 154 14.17 -0.74 -10.31
CA LEU A 154 14.28 -0.94 -8.88
C LEU A 154 15.24 0.10 -8.31
N VAL A 155 14.80 0.85 -7.33
CA VAL A 155 15.64 1.78 -6.59
C VAL A 155 15.95 1.19 -5.22
N ALA A 156 17.22 0.98 -4.95
CA ALA A 156 17.71 0.59 -3.65
C ALA A 156 18.32 1.78 -2.93
N MET A 157 18.00 1.96 -1.67
CA MET A 157 18.62 2.94 -0.80
C MET A 157 19.41 2.25 0.27
N ARG A 158 20.62 2.71 0.49
CA ARG A 158 21.50 2.25 1.58
C ARG A 158 21.98 3.44 2.38
N ASP A 159 22.14 3.24 3.68
CA ASP A 159 22.99 4.09 4.50
C ASP A 159 24.38 3.42 4.55
N LYS A 160 25.38 4.12 4.04
CA LYS A 160 26.76 3.70 4.12
C LYS A 160 27.57 4.76 4.83
N ASP A 161 28.03 4.44 6.04
CA ASP A 161 28.87 5.33 6.84
C ASP A 161 28.24 6.71 7.11
N GLY A 162 26.89 6.75 7.29
CA GLY A 162 26.15 7.99 7.51
C GLY A 162 25.87 8.78 6.22
N GLN A 163 26.15 8.21 5.07
CA GLN A 163 25.82 8.76 3.77
C GLN A 163 24.72 7.95 3.09
N GLY A 164 23.63 8.60 2.71
CA GLY A 164 22.59 7.97 1.91
C GLY A 164 23.09 7.65 0.50
N LEU A 165 23.00 6.40 0.09
CA LEU A 165 23.35 5.94 -1.25
C LEU A 165 22.10 5.49 -1.97
N VAL A 166 21.83 6.06 -3.14
CA VAL A 166 20.73 5.69 -4.03
C VAL A 166 21.31 4.95 -5.24
N GLU A 167 20.89 3.70 -5.42
CA GLU A 167 21.28 2.85 -6.54
C GLU A 167 20.05 2.49 -7.36
N VAL A 168 20.13 2.64 -8.67
CA VAL A 168 19.04 2.30 -9.58
C VAL A 168 19.43 1.12 -10.43
N TYR A 169 18.61 0.08 -10.42
CA TYR A 169 18.76 -1.15 -11.18
C TYR A 169 17.67 -1.22 -12.24
N ARG A 170 18.02 -1.60 -13.45
CA ARG A 170 17.04 -1.96 -14.47
C ARG A 170 16.62 -3.41 -14.28
N LEU A 171 15.33 -3.68 -14.42
CA LEU A 171 14.75 -5.02 -14.27
C LEU A 171 14.57 -5.75 -15.63
N ASP A 172 14.64 -5.01 -16.74
CA ASP A 172 14.42 -5.50 -18.10
C ASP A 172 15.72 -5.72 -18.89
N PHE A 173 16.85 -5.82 -18.21
CA PHE A 173 18.18 -5.86 -18.82
C PHE A 173 18.61 -7.24 -19.36
N ALA A 174 19.57 -7.24 -20.29
CA ALA A 174 20.20 -8.43 -20.81
C ALA A 174 21.04 -9.16 -19.72
N GLU A 175 21.27 -10.46 -19.90
CA GLU A 175 21.98 -11.29 -18.91
C GLU A 175 23.35 -10.78 -18.49
N SER A 176 24.08 -10.10 -19.38
CA SER A 176 25.41 -9.55 -19.11
C SER A 176 25.44 -8.40 -18.12
N ASP A 177 24.31 -7.68 -17.97
CA ASP A 177 24.22 -6.47 -17.15
C ASP A 177 23.53 -6.71 -15.82
N ARG A 178 23.20 -7.98 -15.52
CA ARG A 178 22.61 -8.35 -14.25
C ARG A 178 23.46 -7.88 -13.10
N CYS A 179 22.82 -7.59 -12.01
CA CYS A 179 23.46 -7.33 -10.75
C CYS A 179 24.36 -6.09 -10.70
N LYS A 180 24.34 -5.26 -11.71
CA LYS A 180 25.02 -3.96 -11.66
C LYS A 180 23.98 -2.84 -11.60
N PRO A 181 24.14 -1.85 -10.72
CA PRO A 181 23.29 -0.68 -10.77
C PRO A 181 23.54 0.06 -12.10
N SER A 182 22.49 0.55 -12.72
CA SER A 182 22.60 1.46 -13.85
C SER A 182 23.39 2.71 -13.47
N TYR A 183 23.20 3.15 -12.24
CA TYR A 183 24.02 4.18 -11.59
C TYR A 183 23.90 4.11 -10.08
N SER A 184 24.87 4.74 -9.40
CA SER A 184 24.90 4.95 -7.96
C SER A 184 25.13 6.42 -7.66
N ARG A 185 24.36 7.02 -6.76
CA ARG A 185 24.47 8.43 -6.35
C ARG A 185 24.47 8.55 -4.86
N SER A 186 25.43 9.30 -4.35
CA SER A 186 25.41 9.74 -2.97
C SER A 186 24.47 10.94 -2.81
N VAL A 187 23.65 10.91 -1.77
CA VAL A 187 22.80 12.02 -1.34
C VAL A 187 23.27 12.48 0.03
N GLU A 188 23.72 13.72 0.11
CA GLU A 188 24.20 14.36 1.34
C GLU A 188 23.25 15.49 1.75
N PRO A 189 23.09 15.73 3.05
CA PRO A 189 23.52 14.91 4.17
C PRO A 189 22.50 13.80 4.51
N GLY A 190 23.00 12.63 4.90
CA GLY A 190 22.32 11.73 5.78
C GLY A 190 21.35 10.73 5.15
N GLN A 191 20.56 10.15 6.02
CA GLN A 191 19.68 9.03 5.72
C GLN A 191 18.55 9.43 4.76
N VAL A 192 18.28 8.58 3.76
CA VAL A 192 17.12 8.75 2.88
C VAL A 192 15.89 8.15 3.58
N TYR A 193 14.81 8.92 3.64
CA TYR A 193 13.56 8.52 4.28
C TYR A 193 12.50 8.07 3.29
N PHE A 194 12.34 8.82 2.19
CA PHE A 194 11.30 8.55 1.20
C PHE A 194 11.79 8.76 -0.22
N ILE A 195 11.17 8.00 -1.11
CA ILE A 195 11.32 8.17 -2.55
C ILE A 195 9.95 8.34 -3.18
N ASN A 196 9.84 9.31 -4.06
CA ASN A 196 8.69 9.54 -4.91
C ASN A 196 9.11 9.48 -6.38
N PHE A 197 8.23 8.93 -7.22
CA PHE A 197 8.41 8.90 -8.66
C PHE A 197 7.39 9.81 -9.31
N TYR A 198 7.84 10.68 -10.17
CA TYR A 198 6.97 11.49 -10.99
C TYR A 198 7.57 11.66 -12.37
N ASP A 199 6.85 11.18 -13.40
CA ASP A 199 7.31 11.11 -14.78
C ASP A 199 8.70 10.42 -14.89
N SER A 200 9.71 11.11 -15.38
CA SER A 200 11.11 10.64 -15.44
C SER A 200 11.95 10.98 -14.22
N ASP A 201 11.37 11.60 -13.23
CA ASP A 201 12.07 12.11 -12.06
C ASP A 201 11.95 11.21 -10.84
N LEU A 202 13.06 11.03 -10.17
CA LEU A 202 13.18 10.43 -8.86
C LEU A 202 13.38 11.54 -7.83
N TRP A 203 12.46 11.62 -6.87
CA TRP A 203 12.52 12.58 -5.77
C TRP A 203 12.92 11.86 -4.50
N VAL A 204 14.11 12.17 -4.01
CA VAL A 204 14.73 11.51 -2.86
C VAL A 204 14.73 12.46 -1.67
N SER A 205 13.97 12.12 -0.65
CA SER A 205 13.84 12.94 0.56
C SER A 205 14.81 12.46 1.65
N THR A 206 15.66 13.33 2.11
CA THR A 206 16.42 13.22 3.36
C THR A 206 15.73 14.05 4.45
N TYR A 207 16.31 14.15 5.63
CA TYR A 207 15.74 14.94 6.72
C TYR A 207 15.73 16.46 6.40
N GLU A 208 16.72 16.93 5.65
CA GLU A 208 16.95 18.37 5.42
C GLU A 208 16.71 18.80 3.98
N ARG A 209 16.67 17.84 3.04
CA ARG A 209 16.66 18.15 1.61
C ARG A 209 15.87 17.17 0.81
N VAL A 210 15.35 17.64 -0.31
CA VAL A 210 14.76 16.77 -1.34
C VAL A 210 15.57 16.92 -2.63
N TYR A 211 16.19 15.82 -3.06
CA TYR A 211 16.96 15.77 -4.30
C TYR A 211 16.04 15.34 -5.44
N ARG A 212 16.14 16.01 -6.56
CA ARG A 212 15.52 15.60 -7.82
C ARG A 212 16.59 15.04 -8.73
N ILE A 213 16.39 13.81 -9.17
CA ILE A 213 17.34 13.02 -9.99
C ILE A 213 16.61 12.51 -11.22
N ASP A 214 17.22 12.67 -12.41
CA ASP A 214 16.75 11.98 -13.62
C ASP A 214 16.93 10.48 -13.45
N ILE A 215 15.85 9.72 -13.54
CA ILE A 215 15.87 8.29 -13.21
C ILE A 215 16.65 7.47 -14.26
N ALA A 216 16.75 7.93 -15.49
CA ALA A 216 17.47 7.21 -16.56
C ALA A 216 18.98 7.41 -16.47
N THR A 217 19.42 8.63 -16.18
CA THR A 217 20.84 9.02 -16.22
C THR A 217 21.49 9.14 -14.85
N GLY A 218 20.69 9.27 -13.79
CA GLY A 218 21.17 9.58 -12.46
C GLY A 218 21.68 11.03 -12.31
N GLN A 219 21.43 11.89 -13.26
CA GLN A 219 21.83 13.29 -13.17
C GLN A 219 21.00 14.02 -12.11
N LYS A 220 21.65 14.72 -11.20
CA LYS A 220 20.99 15.61 -10.25
C LYS A 220 20.42 16.81 -11.03
N LEU A 221 19.10 16.96 -11.00
CA LEU A 221 18.36 18.01 -11.70
C LEU A 221 18.07 19.23 -10.83
N GLY A 222 18.12 19.06 -9.50
CA GLY A 222 17.87 20.14 -8.54
C GLY A 222 17.77 19.64 -7.11
N THR A 223 17.60 20.59 -6.19
CA THR A 223 17.42 20.35 -4.76
C THR A 223 16.38 21.32 -4.22
N LEU A 224 15.51 20.85 -3.31
CA LEU A 224 14.72 21.69 -2.43
C LEU A 224 15.42 21.67 -1.07
N GLU A 225 15.89 22.83 -0.62
CA GLU A 225 16.58 22.98 0.68
C GLU A 225 15.54 23.18 1.79
N ASP A 226 15.85 22.70 2.99
CA ASP A 226 15.00 22.79 4.18
C ASP A 226 13.58 22.22 4.00
N GLU A 227 13.42 21.25 3.06
CA GLU A 227 12.16 20.64 2.75
C GLU A 227 12.20 19.13 3.01
N PHE A 228 11.06 18.59 3.43
CA PHE A 228 10.84 17.17 3.63
C PHE A 228 9.63 16.71 2.83
N LEU A 229 9.83 15.74 1.94
CA LEU A 229 8.76 15.20 1.10
C LEU A 229 8.46 13.76 1.51
N PRO A 230 7.31 13.50 2.18
CA PRO A 230 6.92 12.15 2.55
C PRO A 230 6.52 11.31 1.31
N LYS A 231 6.14 10.07 1.51
CA LYS A 231 5.54 9.26 0.45
C LYS A 231 4.27 9.95 -0.06
N MET A 232 4.27 10.33 -1.33
CA MET A 232 3.16 11.04 -1.97
C MET A 232 2.24 10.09 -2.72
N SER A 233 0.95 10.39 -2.70
CA SER A 233 -0.05 9.82 -3.59
C SER A 233 -0.45 10.88 -4.62
N HIS A 234 -0.58 10.49 -5.89
CA HIS A 234 -0.80 11.43 -6.99
C HIS A 234 -2.27 11.49 -7.42
N HIS A 235 -2.73 12.72 -7.69
CA HIS A 235 -3.96 12.98 -8.41
C HIS A 235 -3.67 14.01 -9.50
N GLY A 236 -3.49 13.53 -10.75
CA GLY A 236 -2.89 14.32 -11.82
C GLY A 236 -1.43 14.66 -11.51
N GLU A 237 -1.07 15.91 -11.68
CA GLU A 237 0.28 16.45 -11.50
C GLU A 237 0.58 16.82 -10.04
N ILE A 238 -0.44 16.78 -9.21
CA ILE A 238 -0.34 17.14 -7.79
C ILE A 238 -0.17 15.88 -6.96
N GLY A 239 0.87 15.88 -6.14
CA GLY A 239 1.11 14.89 -5.10
C GLY A 239 0.53 15.37 -3.76
N TYR A 240 -0.05 14.44 -3.03
CA TYR A 240 -0.62 14.67 -1.71
C TYR A 240 -0.09 13.65 -0.73
N ALA A 241 0.18 14.08 0.48
CA ALA A 241 0.52 13.18 1.58
C ALA A 241 -0.12 13.64 2.89
N ILE A 242 -0.43 12.66 3.74
CA ILE A 242 -0.69 12.88 5.17
C ILE A 242 0.24 11.95 5.92
N TYR A 243 1.25 12.52 6.55
CA TYR A 243 2.29 11.78 7.25
C TYR A 243 2.68 12.50 8.54
N ALA A 244 2.73 11.77 9.65
CA ALA A 244 3.06 12.28 10.99
C ALA A 244 2.26 13.55 11.37
N GLY A 245 0.99 13.61 10.97
CA GLY A 245 0.11 14.76 11.20
C GLY A 245 0.25 15.91 10.19
N PHE A 246 1.22 15.86 9.29
CA PHE A 246 1.37 16.90 8.28
C PHE A 246 0.63 16.56 6.99
N TYR A 247 -0.16 17.51 6.51
CA TYR A 247 -0.74 17.51 5.17
C TYR A 247 0.17 18.27 4.23
N THR A 248 0.71 17.56 3.24
CA THR A 248 1.67 18.09 2.29
C THR A 248 1.09 18.01 0.87
N VAL A 249 1.23 19.09 0.12
CA VAL A 249 0.78 19.21 -1.28
C VAL A 249 1.94 19.68 -2.13
N MET A 250 2.30 18.89 -3.13
CA MET A 250 3.41 19.16 -4.05
C MET A 250 2.92 19.22 -5.49
N ASP A 251 3.23 20.30 -6.18
CA ASP A 251 3.09 20.43 -7.63
C ASP A 251 4.40 19.93 -8.27
N PHE A 252 4.36 18.70 -8.79
CA PHE A 252 5.53 18.06 -9.38
C PHE A 252 5.91 18.64 -10.73
N GLU A 253 4.93 19.11 -11.52
CA GLU A 253 5.18 19.74 -12.82
C GLU A 253 5.95 21.06 -12.64
N ASN A 254 5.44 21.93 -11.78
CA ASN A 254 6.07 23.23 -11.49
C ASN A 254 7.15 23.14 -10.40
N ARG A 255 7.39 21.92 -9.85
CA ARG A 255 8.46 21.64 -8.88
C ARG A 255 8.39 22.52 -7.64
N ARG A 256 7.18 22.67 -7.11
CA ARG A 256 6.91 23.59 -6.02
C ARG A 256 6.07 22.97 -4.94
N LEU A 257 6.54 23.07 -3.70
CA LEU A 257 5.72 22.76 -2.53
C LEU A 257 4.59 23.81 -2.44
N LEU A 258 3.33 23.36 -2.53
CA LEU A 258 2.18 24.26 -2.47
C LEU A 258 1.71 24.48 -1.03
N SER A 259 1.79 23.44 -0.20
CA SER A 259 1.35 23.49 1.19
C SER A 259 2.06 22.40 2.01
N CYS A 260 2.45 22.77 3.22
CA CYS A 260 2.83 21.83 4.26
C CYS A 260 2.27 22.37 5.57
N ARG A 261 1.25 21.72 6.12
CA ARG A 261 0.58 22.22 7.34
C ARG A 261 0.24 21.09 8.30
N LEU A 262 0.29 21.39 9.57
CA LEU A 262 -0.11 20.46 10.62
C LEU A 262 -1.62 20.28 10.62
N LEU A 263 -2.04 19.01 10.62
CA LEU A 263 -3.39 18.58 10.94
C LEU A 263 -3.37 18.08 12.38
N ASP A 264 -3.84 18.90 13.31
CA ASP A 264 -3.80 18.56 14.73
C ASP A 264 -5.19 18.43 15.37
N LYS A 265 -6.25 18.74 14.59
CA LYS A 265 -7.61 18.81 15.08
C LYS A 265 -8.60 18.00 14.27
N PHE A 266 -9.41 17.23 14.96
CA PHE A 266 -10.48 16.42 14.40
C PHE A 266 -11.82 16.72 15.07
N THR A 267 -12.86 16.94 14.28
CA THR A 267 -14.22 17.21 14.78
C THR A 267 -15.07 15.94 14.73
N HIS A 268 -15.54 15.50 15.86
CA HIS A 268 -16.49 14.41 15.99
C HIS A 268 -17.67 14.84 16.88
N GLU A 269 -18.91 14.60 16.41
CA GLU A 269 -20.15 15.00 17.11
C GLU A 269 -20.19 16.48 17.58
N GLY A 270 -19.62 17.37 16.74
CA GLY A 270 -19.58 18.80 17.01
C GLY A 270 -18.53 19.25 18.03
N LYS A 271 -17.70 18.32 18.55
CA LYS A 271 -16.60 18.63 19.44
C LYS A 271 -15.28 18.49 18.70
N GLU A 272 -14.33 19.35 19.02
CA GLU A 272 -12.98 19.35 18.48
C GLU A 272 -12.02 18.62 19.42
N TYR A 273 -11.17 17.77 18.85
CA TYR A 273 -10.20 16.94 19.58
C TYR A 273 -8.81 17.11 18.95
N SER A 274 -7.77 17.00 19.76
CA SER A 274 -6.42 16.80 19.27
C SER A 274 -6.31 15.40 18.64
N ALA A 275 -5.71 15.29 17.48
CA ALA A 275 -5.66 14.05 16.72
C ALA A 275 -4.33 13.85 16.00
N GLU A 276 -3.99 12.59 15.79
CA GLU A 276 -2.89 12.13 14.94
C GLU A 276 -3.46 11.54 13.66
N TYR A 277 -2.76 11.71 12.54
CA TYR A 277 -3.24 11.32 11.22
C TYR A 277 -2.23 10.47 10.46
N THR A 278 -2.72 9.42 9.82
CA THR A 278 -1.94 8.59 8.88
C THR A 278 -2.71 8.43 7.57
N GLY A 279 -2.11 8.84 6.46
CA GLY A 279 -2.68 8.66 5.12
C GLY A 279 -2.63 7.20 4.71
N LEU A 280 -3.74 6.68 4.18
CA LEU A 280 -3.89 5.28 3.76
C LEU A 280 -4.00 5.14 2.24
N LEU A 281 -4.89 5.91 1.63
CA LEU A 281 -5.19 5.83 0.20
C LEU A 281 -5.70 7.17 -0.32
N LEU A 282 -5.19 7.62 -1.46
CA LEU A 282 -5.80 8.68 -2.27
C LEU A 282 -6.55 8.05 -3.45
N HIS A 283 -7.85 8.34 -3.55
CA HIS A 283 -8.68 7.87 -4.65
C HIS A 283 -9.69 8.94 -5.06
N GLU A 284 -9.73 9.29 -6.34
CA GLU A 284 -10.64 10.32 -6.91
C GLU A 284 -10.64 11.66 -6.12
N GLY A 285 -9.46 12.13 -5.69
CA GLY A 285 -9.34 13.38 -4.92
C GLY A 285 -9.80 13.29 -3.45
N ILE A 286 -10.09 12.09 -2.97
CA ILE A 286 -10.42 11.82 -1.57
C ILE A 286 -9.27 11.06 -0.92
N PHE A 287 -8.72 11.62 0.14
CA PHE A 287 -7.72 10.96 0.96
C PHE A 287 -8.39 10.21 2.12
N TYR A 288 -8.28 8.90 2.13
CA TYR A 288 -8.71 8.07 3.25
C TYR A 288 -7.59 8.04 4.28
N VAL A 289 -7.95 8.31 5.52
CA VAL A 289 -6.98 8.47 6.61
C VAL A 289 -7.42 7.71 7.85
N SER A 290 -6.44 7.16 8.56
CA SER A 290 -6.59 6.73 9.95
C SER A 290 -6.41 7.95 10.85
N VAL A 291 -7.37 8.21 11.72
CA VAL A 291 -7.35 9.31 12.68
C VAL A 291 -7.35 8.74 14.08
N ARG A 292 -6.37 9.09 14.90
CA ARG A 292 -6.27 8.66 16.29
C ARG A 292 -6.60 9.81 17.23
N VAL A 293 -7.58 9.60 18.08
CA VAL A 293 -8.00 10.55 19.12
C VAL A 293 -8.00 9.84 20.48
N SER A 294 -7.10 10.19 21.36
CA SER A 294 -7.00 9.61 22.70
C SER A 294 -7.01 8.06 22.73
N GLY A 295 -6.34 7.44 21.76
CA GLY A 295 -6.26 5.97 21.65
C GLY A 295 -7.43 5.31 20.93
N ILE A 296 -8.41 6.07 20.48
CA ILE A 296 -9.53 5.60 19.67
C ILE A 296 -9.27 5.97 18.21
N PHE A 297 -9.52 5.02 17.30
CA PHE A 297 -9.29 5.22 15.88
C PHE A 297 -10.59 5.47 15.11
N PHE A 298 -10.48 6.32 14.10
CA PHE A 298 -11.53 6.61 13.13
C PHE A 298 -10.98 6.39 11.73
N LEU A 299 -11.80 5.85 10.85
CA LEU A 299 -11.58 5.96 9.41
C LEU A 299 -12.24 7.24 8.94
N ALA A 300 -11.49 8.10 8.28
CA ALA A 300 -12.02 9.36 7.79
C ALA A 300 -11.70 9.58 6.30
N ALA A 301 -12.53 10.36 5.62
CA ALA A 301 -12.36 10.78 4.24
C ALA A 301 -12.14 12.30 4.20
N PHE A 302 -10.98 12.70 3.69
CA PHE A 302 -10.55 14.07 3.53
C PHE A 302 -10.57 14.44 2.05
N ASP A 303 -11.34 15.45 1.69
CA ASP A 303 -11.41 15.98 0.33
C ASP A 303 -10.24 16.95 0.10
N VAL A 304 -9.34 16.60 -0.81
CA VAL A 304 -8.12 17.37 -1.06
C VAL A 304 -8.37 18.72 -1.74
N GLN A 305 -9.51 18.90 -2.43
CA GLN A 305 -9.86 20.16 -3.09
C GLN A 305 -10.43 21.19 -2.10
N THR A 306 -11.30 20.72 -1.21
CA THR A 306 -11.93 21.59 -0.20
C THR A 306 -11.14 21.62 1.11
N GLU A 307 -10.15 20.74 1.25
CA GLU A 307 -9.33 20.54 2.43
C GLU A 307 -10.15 20.31 3.71
N LYS A 308 -11.21 19.52 3.60
CA LYS A 308 -12.15 19.23 4.68
C LYS A 308 -12.41 17.75 4.83
N PHE A 309 -12.61 17.32 6.07
CA PHE A 309 -13.18 16.02 6.33
C PHE A 309 -14.66 16.00 5.94
N ILE A 310 -15.00 15.10 5.01
CA ILE A 310 -16.36 14.97 4.44
C ILE A 310 -17.14 13.78 4.99
N TRP A 311 -16.44 12.86 5.64
CA TRP A 311 -17.02 11.66 6.24
C TRP A 311 -16.03 11.05 7.23
N HIS A 312 -16.54 10.40 8.26
CA HIS A 312 -15.78 9.52 9.15
C HIS A 312 -16.68 8.44 9.77
N ASP A 313 -16.03 7.38 10.23
CA ASP A 313 -16.65 6.29 10.98
C ASP A 313 -15.76 5.91 12.17
N LEU A 314 -16.39 5.61 13.31
CA LEU A 314 -15.70 5.17 14.52
C LEU A 314 -15.20 3.74 14.31
N TRP A 315 -13.90 3.53 14.48
CA TRP A 315 -13.31 2.20 14.30
C TRP A 315 -13.17 1.44 15.61
N GLY A 316 -12.53 2.02 16.60
CA GLY A 316 -12.27 1.39 17.90
C GLY A 316 -10.83 1.54 18.36
N GLY A 317 -10.29 0.51 19.03
CA GLY A 317 -8.97 0.56 19.68
C GLY A 317 -7.77 0.17 18.81
N TRP A 318 -7.96 -0.19 17.53
CA TRP A 318 -6.87 -0.65 16.65
C TRP A 318 -6.68 0.25 15.45
N ASP A 319 -5.41 0.48 15.10
CA ASP A 319 -5.02 1.26 13.92
C ASP A 319 -5.50 0.63 12.62
N ILE A 320 -5.92 1.48 11.69
CA ILE A 320 -6.33 1.07 10.35
C ILE A 320 -5.10 0.98 9.47
N LYS A 321 -4.83 -0.20 8.94
CA LYS A 321 -3.61 -0.51 8.17
C LYS A 321 -3.75 -0.22 6.69
N SER A 322 -4.92 -0.47 6.12
CA SER A 322 -5.13 -0.31 4.69
C SER A 322 -6.57 -0.01 4.33
N VAL A 323 -6.74 0.63 3.18
CA VAL A 323 -8.02 0.87 2.51
C VAL A 323 -7.88 0.47 1.05
N HIS A 324 -8.88 -0.24 0.53
CA HIS A 324 -8.99 -0.64 -0.87
C HIS A 324 -10.34 -0.19 -1.42
N ILE A 325 -10.36 0.21 -2.69
CA ILE A 325 -11.60 0.54 -3.42
C ILE A 325 -11.82 -0.50 -4.51
N VAL A 326 -12.98 -1.13 -4.49
CA VAL A 326 -13.41 -2.12 -5.48
C VAL A 326 -14.78 -1.72 -6.00
N GLY A 327 -14.82 -1.15 -7.19
CA GLY A 327 -16.04 -0.57 -7.74
C GLY A 327 -16.62 0.51 -6.84
N ASP A 328 -17.82 0.30 -6.33
CA ASP A 328 -18.49 1.22 -5.39
C ASP A 328 -18.32 0.81 -3.90
N ARG A 329 -17.48 -0.16 -3.63
CA ARG A 329 -17.17 -0.66 -2.29
C ARG A 329 -15.84 -0.10 -1.81
N MET A 330 -15.81 0.25 -0.54
CA MET A 330 -14.59 0.56 0.20
C MET A 330 -14.39 -0.53 1.25
N ILE A 331 -13.19 -1.09 1.27
CA ILE A 331 -12.76 -2.14 2.18
C ILE A 331 -11.67 -1.55 3.04
N ALA A 332 -11.89 -1.47 4.33
CA ALA A 332 -10.90 -1.01 5.29
C ALA A 332 -10.51 -2.15 6.23
N HIS A 333 -9.23 -2.23 6.57
CA HIS A 333 -8.65 -3.31 7.35
C HIS A 333 -7.81 -2.75 8.50
N SER A 334 -7.98 -3.34 9.68
CA SER A 334 -7.14 -3.15 10.86
C SER A 334 -6.36 -4.42 11.20
N HIS A 335 -5.95 -4.58 12.43
CA HIS A 335 -5.18 -5.75 12.87
C HIS A 335 -5.97 -7.07 12.75
N ASP A 336 -7.27 -7.05 13.06
CA ASP A 336 -8.12 -8.26 13.15
C ASP A 336 -9.56 -8.05 12.66
N GLU A 337 -9.87 -6.87 12.10
CA GLU A 337 -11.18 -6.53 11.59
C GLU A 337 -11.12 -5.94 10.18
N VAL A 338 -12.02 -6.38 9.34
CA VAL A 338 -12.29 -5.83 8.01
C VAL A 338 -13.70 -5.26 8.00
N ARG A 339 -13.83 -4.03 7.54
CA ARG A 339 -15.14 -3.40 7.31
C ARG A 339 -15.34 -3.10 5.84
N ILE A 340 -16.50 -3.46 5.34
CA ILE A 340 -16.92 -3.24 3.97
C ILE A 340 -18.01 -2.19 3.94
N TYR A 341 -17.77 -1.13 3.18
CA TYR A 341 -18.67 0.00 3.04
C TYR A 341 -19.17 0.13 1.61
N GLN A 342 -20.40 0.58 1.45
CA GLN A 342 -21.02 0.95 0.17
C GLN A 342 -20.97 2.45 -0.03
N ARG A 343 -20.53 2.89 -1.21
CA ARG A 343 -20.66 4.29 -1.62
C ARG A 343 -22.14 4.64 -1.81
N VAL A 344 -22.63 5.62 -1.08
CA VAL A 344 -24.01 6.09 -1.17
C VAL A 344 -24.06 7.24 -2.17
N GLY A 345 -24.68 7.05 -3.32
CA GLY A 345 -24.81 8.07 -4.39
C GLY A 345 -25.60 9.30 -3.94
N ARG A 346 -25.38 10.44 -4.61
CA ARG A 346 -26.09 11.72 -4.33
C ARG A 346 -27.61 11.58 -4.42
N LEU A 347 -28.12 10.77 -5.35
CA LEU A 347 -29.57 10.53 -5.55
C LEU A 347 -30.22 9.84 -4.34
N THR A 348 -29.52 8.89 -3.70
CA THR A 348 -30.03 8.20 -2.50
C THR A 348 -30.11 9.16 -1.31
N ARG A 349 -29.28 10.19 -1.25
CA ARG A 349 -29.35 11.25 -0.21
C ARG A 349 -30.58 12.13 -0.39
N LEU A 350 -30.88 12.54 -1.62
CA LEU A 350 -32.08 13.33 -1.93
C LEU A 350 -33.35 12.53 -1.60
N ALA A 351 -33.40 11.26 -1.98
CA ALA A 351 -34.54 10.38 -1.66
C ALA A 351 -34.71 10.18 -0.14
N LYS A 352 -33.63 10.03 0.64
CA LYS A 352 -33.73 9.96 2.10
C LYS A 352 -34.14 11.30 2.74
N LYS A 353 -33.61 12.43 2.26
CA LYS A 353 -34.03 13.76 2.71
C LYS A 353 -35.50 14.01 2.39
N LEU A 354 -35.96 13.68 1.19
CA LEU A 354 -37.37 13.79 0.79
C LEU A 354 -38.28 12.86 1.61
N ARG A 355 -37.83 11.64 1.93
CA ARG A 355 -38.58 10.70 2.78
C ARG A 355 -38.69 11.20 4.22
N GLY A 356 -37.62 11.81 4.77
CA GLY A 356 -37.65 12.46 6.07
C GLY A 356 -38.60 13.65 6.13
N VAL A 357 -38.60 14.49 5.11
CA VAL A 357 -39.51 15.63 5.00
C VAL A 357 -40.95 15.16 4.82
N LEU A 358 -41.22 14.13 4.02
CA LEU A 358 -42.56 13.55 3.85
C LEU A 358 -43.09 12.94 5.14
N LEU A 359 -42.24 12.24 5.91
CA LEU A 359 -42.65 11.68 7.22
C LEU A 359 -42.98 12.77 8.25
N HIS A 360 -42.28 13.91 8.22
CA HIS A 360 -42.63 15.07 9.06
C HIS A 360 -43.89 15.81 8.60
N LEU A 361 -44.22 15.75 7.34
CA LEU A 361 -45.45 16.37 6.81
C LEU A 361 -46.71 15.51 7.00
N ILE A 362 -46.55 14.19 7.17
CA ILE A 362 -47.66 13.23 7.34
C ILE A 362 -47.98 13.01 8.84
N SER A 363 -47.04 13.30 9.75
CA SER A 363 -47.18 13.09 11.17
C SER A 363 -48.28 13.93 11.91
N PRO A 364 -48.72 15.13 11.44
CA PRO A 364 -49.74 15.89 12.14
C PRO A 364 -51.19 15.46 11.84
N PHE A 365 -51.44 14.48 10.95
CA PHE A 365 -52.82 14.16 10.55
C PHE A 365 -53.47 12.93 11.16
N THR A 366 -52.86 12.30 12.17
CA THR A 366 -53.39 11.09 12.82
C THR A 366 -53.57 11.26 14.33
N LEU A 367 -54.14 12.38 14.78
CA LEU A 367 -54.73 12.48 16.13
C LEU A 367 -55.99 13.35 16.06
N GLY A 368 -57.07 12.71 15.68
CA GLY A 368 -58.38 13.28 15.73
C GLY A 368 -59.43 12.26 15.35
N ARG A 369 -59.62 11.24 16.23
CA ARG A 369 -60.89 10.55 16.48
C ARG A 369 -60.78 9.71 17.75
#